data_74bd958befb1a652910cf32fddc9e1bd
#
_entry.id   74bd958befb1a652910cf32fddc9e1bd
#
_cell.length_a   1.000
_cell.length_b   1.000
_cell.length_c   1.000
_cell.angle_alpha   90.00
_cell.angle_beta   90.00
_cell.angle_gamma   90.00
#
_symmetry.space_group_name_H-M   'P 1'
#
loop_
_entity.id
_entity.type
_entity.pdbx_description
1 polymer ?
#
loop_
_entity_poly.entity_id
_entity_poly.type
_entity_poly.pdbx_seq_one_letter_code
_entity_poly.pdbx_strand_id
1 'polypeptide(L)'
;YIKNMITGAAQMDGAILVVSAPDSVMPQTREHILLARQVGVPGMIVFLNKIDLLDDPDLIELVEEEVRDVLESYQFPRDTPIIKGSAFNALADGASAEDTACIDELLDVMDKYFADPDRAADLPFLMPIEDVFTISGRGTVVTGRIERGIVHMNEEVEIIGITPNQKTVITGIEMFNKLLDQGEAGDNVGLLLRGIDKAGVQRGQVLAKPGSINPHTKFEGQVYVLSKEEGGRHSPFFSGYRPQFYFRTTDITGTVTLPAGVDMVKPGDNTKIIGELIHPIAMDKGLKFAVREGGRTIASGQVTEILA
;
A
#
# COMPACT_ATOMS: atom_id res chain seq x y z
N TYR A 1 -7.34 -12.36 1.86
CA TYR A 1 -7.79 -11.01 1.46
C TYR A 1 -6.90 -9.91 2.08
N ILE A 2 -6.63 -9.92 3.39
CA ILE A 2 -5.85 -8.89 4.11
C ILE A 2 -4.46 -8.64 3.48
N LYS A 3 -3.75 -9.69 3.05
CA LYS A 3 -2.43 -9.54 2.41
C LYS A 3 -2.49 -8.70 1.12
N ASN A 4 -3.48 -8.92 0.28
CA ASN A 4 -3.67 -8.18 -0.96
C ASN A 4 -4.11 -6.73 -0.67
N MET A 5 -4.91 -6.55 0.38
CA MET A 5 -5.38 -5.25 0.82
C MET A 5 -4.23 -4.38 1.36
N ILE A 6 -3.30 -4.97 2.15
CA ILE A 6 -2.11 -4.24 2.63
C ILE A 6 -1.23 -3.80 1.45
N THR A 7 -1.02 -4.68 0.47
CA THR A 7 -0.21 -4.35 -0.71
C THR A 7 -0.85 -3.23 -1.53
N GLY A 8 -2.17 -3.32 -1.77
CA GLY A 8 -2.91 -2.28 -2.50
C GLY A 8 -3.03 -0.97 -1.72
N ALA A 9 -3.33 -1.06 -0.41
CA ALA A 9 -3.52 0.13 0.42
C ALA A 9 -2.24 0.97 0.60
N ALA A 10 -1.07 0.34 0.62
CA ALA A 10 0.20 1.06 0.71
C ALA A 10 0.51 1.95 -0.52
N GLN A 11 -0.25 1.77 -1.60
CA GLN A 11 -0.08 2.51 -2.86
C GLN A 11 -1.20 3.53 -3.11
N MET A 12 -2.17 3.63 -2.21
CA MET A 12 -3.30 4.54 -2.37
C MET A 12 -2.93 5.97 -2.02
N ASP A 13 -3.28 6.89 -2.90
CA ASP A 13 -3.19 8.33 -2.69
C ASP A 13 -4.41 8.87 -1.92
N GLY A 14 -5.48 8.09 -1.85
CA GLY A 14 -6.70 8.31 -1.08
C GLY A 14 -7.56 7.04 -1.05
N ALA A 15 -8.55 6.98 -0.19
CA ALA A 15 -9.46 5.84 -0.08
C ALA A 15 -10.93 6.28 -0.08
N ILE A 16 -11.78 5.50 -0.75
CA ILE A 16 -13.23 5.57 -0.61
C ILE A 16 -13.66 4.38 0.23
N LEU A 17 -14.17 4.64 1.42
CA LEU A 17 -14.76 3.61 2.28
C LEU A 17 -16.26 3.47 1.97
N VAL A 18 -16.64 2.33 1.41
CA VAL A 18 -18.05 2.06 1.12
C VAL A 18 -18.69 1.36 2.33
N VAL A 19 -19.70 1.97 2.91
CA VAL A 19 -20.46 1.43 4.05
C VAL A 19 -21.92 1.22 3.62
N SER A 20 -22.47 0.08 3.94
CA SER A 20 -23.91 -0.20 3.72
C SER A 20 -24.73 0.46 4.83
N ALA A 21 -25.64 1.38 4.49
CA ALA A 21 -26.46 2.09 5.47
C ALA A 21 -27.32 1.16 6.33
N PRO A 22 -28.02 0.14 5.77
CA PRO A 22 -28.77 -0.84 6.58
C PRO A 22 -27.92 -1.68 7.53
N ASP A 23 -26.65 -1.98 7.18
CA ASP A 23 -25.78 -2.83 7.98
C ASP A 23 -24.93 -2.03 8.98
N SER A 24 -24.84 -0.70 8.81
CA SER A 24 -24.03 0.20 9.61
C SER A 24 -22.54 -0.22 9.69
N VAL A 25 -21.85 0.06 10.80
CA VAL A 25 -20.43 -0.23 11.00
C VAL A 25 -20.21 -1.68 11.39
N MET A 26 -19.85 -2.51 10.45
CA MET A 26 -19.50 -3.91 10.64
C MET A 26 -18.06 -4.10 11.15
N PRO A 27 -17.69 -5.27 11.71
CA PRO A 27 -16.32 -5.57 12.11
C PRO A 27 -15.29 -5.37 10.96
N GLN A 28 -15.66 -5.76 9.73
CA GLN A 28 -14.81 -5.54 8.55
C GLN A 28 -14.60 -4.05 8.26
N THR A 29 -15.60 -3.21 8.47
CA THR A 29 -15.48 -1.75 8.31
C THR A 29 -14.37 -1.21 9.22
N ARG A 30 -14.36 -1.62 10.48
CA ARG A 30 -13.32 -1.25 11.46
C ARG A 30 -11.95 -1.76 11.07
N GLU A 31 -11.84 -3.00 10.58
CA GLU A 31 -10.59 -3.58 10.09
C GLU A 31 -10.05 -2.81 8.88
N HIS A 32 -10.90 -2.38 7.95
CA HIS A 32 -10.52 -1.60 6.78
C HIS A 32 -10.00 -0.21 7.16
N ILE A 33 -10.68 0.49 8.07
CA ILE A 33 -10.26 1.81 8.56
C ILE A 33 -8.92 1.69 9.29
N LEU A 34 -8.78 0.71 10.21
CA LEU A 34 -7.53 0.45 10.92
C LEU A 34 -6.38 0.20 9.94
N LEU A 35 -6.61 -0.63 8.93
CA LEU A 35 -5.60 -0.96 7.94
C LEU A 35 -5.20 0.25 7.10
N ALA A 36 -6.17 1.05 6.61
CA ALA A 36 -5.89 2.28 5.89
C ALA A 36 -5.00 3.22 6.73
N ARG A 37 -5.28 3.32 8.03
CA ARG A 37 -4.47 4.10 8.97
C ARG A 37 -3.05 3.55 9.12
N GLN A 38 -2.91 2.23 9.28
CA GLN A 38 -1.61 1.56 9.45
C GLN A 38 -0.70 1.69 8.24
N VAL A 39 -1.24 1.62 7.02
CA VAL A 39 -0.46 1.79 5.79
C VAL A 39 -0.24 3.26 5.43
N GLY A 40 -0.87 4.19 6.15
CA GLY A 40 -0.65 5.62 5.99
C GLY A 40 -1.39 6.22 4.80
N VAL A 41 -2.61 5.74 4.48
CA VAL A 41 -3.49 6.38 3.49
C VAL A 41 -3.73 7.84 3.92
N PRO A 42 -3.40 8.83 3.07
CA PRO A 42 -3.38 10.23 3.48
C PRO A 42 -4.76 10.83 3.72
N GLY A 43 -5.79 10.34 3.04
CA GLY A 43 -7.17 10.82 3.18
C GLY A 43 -8.19 9.73 2.90
N MET A 44 -9.39 9.88 3.48
CA MET A 44 -10.51 8.97 3.29
C MET A 44 -11.79 9.74 3.03
N ILE A 45 -12.62 9.26 2.11
CA ILE A 45 -14.00 9.69 1.87
C ILE A 45 -14.90 8.50 2.16
N VAL A 46 -16.08 8.72 2.71
CA VAL A 46 -17.06 7.64 2.92
C VAL A 46 -18.18 7.77 1.90
N PHE A 47 -18.55 6.65 1.29
CA PHE A 47 -19.78 6.53 0.53
C PHE A 47 -20.76 5.64 1.31
N LEU A 48 -21.79 6.26 1.92
CA LEU A 48 -22.86 5.57 2.63
C LEU A 48 -23.88 5.09 1.60
N ASN A 49 -23.74 3.82 1.20
CA ASN A 49 -24.49 3.19 0.12
C ASN A 49 -25.78 2.54 0.61
N LYS A 50 -26.68 2.25 -0.31
CA LYS A 50 -27.97 1.56 -0.09
C LYS A 50 -28.93 2.36 0.80
N ILE A 51 -28.91 3.68 0.72
CA ILE A 51 -29.87 4.52 1.46
C ILE A 51 -31.32 4.29 1.01
N ASP A 52 -31.50 3.79 -0.22
CA ASP A 52 -32.79 3.40 -0.79
C ASP A 52 -33.49 2.25 -0.01
N LEU A 53 -32.78 1.54 0.85
CA LEU A 53 -33.33 0.49 1.70
C LEU A 53 -33.74 0.98 3.11
N LEU A 54 -33.55 2.28 3.40
CA LEU A 54 -33.93 2.90 4.67
C LEU A 54 -35.01 3.95 4.42
N ASP A 55 -36.21 3.72 4.97
CA ASP A 55 -37.34 4.64 4.83
C ASP A 55 -37.29 5.81 5.84
N ASP A 56 -36.46 5.69 6.90
CA ASP A 56 -36.37 6.66 7.97
C ASP A 56 -35.07 7.48 7.86
N PRO A 57 -35.14 8.79 7.58
CA PRO A 57 -33.98 9.67 7.53
C PRO A 57 -33.17 9.73 8.83
N ASP A 58 -33.82 9.58 9.98
CA ASP A 58 -33.17 9.64 11.30
C ASP A 58 -32.21 8.44 11.47
N LEU A 59 -32.51 7.28 10.87
CA LEU A 59 -31.62 6.13 10.86
C LEU A 59 -30.37 6.38 10.01
N ILE A 60 -30.50 7.12 8.91
CA ILE A 60 -29.35 7.47 8.05
C ILE A 60 -28.39 8.40 8.81
N GLU A 61 -28.95 9.38 9.54
CA GLU A 61 -28.14 10.30 10.38
C GLU A 61 -27.45 9.54 11.52
N LEU A 62 -28.13 8.60 12.14
CA LEU A 62 -27.54 7.77 13.21
C LEU A 62 -26.35 6.94 12.69
N VAL A 63 -26.49 6.32 11.51
CA VAL A 63 -25.40 5.55 10.89
C VAL A 63 -24.23 6.47 10.51
N GLU A 64 -24.50 7.68 10.01
CA GLU A 64 -23.47 8.66 9.72
C GLU A 64 -22.67 9.01 10.97
N GLU A 65 -23.34 9.30 12.10
CA GLU A 65 -22.65 9.59 13.36
C GLU A 65 -21.83 8.41 13.87
N GLU A 66 -22.33 7.17 13.76
CA GLU A 66 -21.57 5.97 14.14
C GLU A 66 -20.30 5.82 13.27
N VAL A 67 -20.38 6.08 11.98
CA VAL A 67 -19.23 6.06 11.07
C VAL A 67 -18.21 7.14 11.48
N ARG A 68 -18.67 8.37 11.81
CA ARG A 68 -17.80 9.47 12.27
C ARG A 68 -17.06 9.11 13.57
N ASP A 69 -17.75 8.54 14.54
CA ASP A 69 -17.17 8.11 15.82
C ASP A 69 -16.09 7.04 15.62
N VAL A 70 -16.31 6.10 14.69
CA VAL A 70 -15.32 5.09 14.36
C VAL A 70 -14.12 5.69 13.64
N LEU A 71 -14.31 6.56 12.66
CA LEU A 71 -13.22 7.26 11.98
C LEU A 71 -12.35 8.04 12.97
N GLU A 72 -12.96 8.79 13.89
CA GLU A 72 -12.26 9.55 14.92
C GLU A 72 -11.47 8.65 15.87
N SER A 73 -12.03 7.48 16.25
CA SER A 73 -11.33 6.49 17.09
C SER A 73 -10.05 5.95 16.47
N TYR A 74 -9.98 5.92 15.12
CA TYR A 74 -8.79 5.54 14.35
C TYR A 74 -7.99 6.76 13.84
N GLN A 75 -8.21 7.95 14.42
CA GLN A 75 -7.46 9.18 14.13
C GLN A 75 -7.64 9.72 12.69
N PHE A 76 -8.77 9.44 12.06
CA PHE A 76 -9.22 10.20 10.90
C PHE A 76 -10.00 11.44 11.35
N PRO A 77 -9.99 12.54 10.57
CA PRO A 77 -10.73 13.76 10.90
C PRO A 77 -12.23 13.49 11.03
N ARG A 78 -12.89 14.07 12.04
CA ARG A 78 -14.35 13.96 12.20
C ARG A 78 -15.13 14.61 11.05
N ASP A 79 -14.54 15.59 10.39
CA ASP A 79 -15.07 16.28 9.21
C ASP A 79 -14.77 15.54 7.89
N THR A 80 -14.32 14.26 7.97
CA THR A 80 -14.20 13.40 6.81
C THR A 80 -15.48 13.43 5.98
N PRO A 81 -15.42 13.69 4.67
CA PRO A 81 -16.60 13.77 3.82
C PRO A 81 -17.36 12.42 3.81
N ILE A 82 -18.68 12.50 3.98
CA ILE A 82 -19.60 11.35 3.87
C ILE A 82 -20.65 11.68 2.83
N ILE A 83 -20.65 10.98 1.73
CA ILE A 83 -21.63 11.08 0.65
C ILE A 83 -22.67 9.97 0.84
N LYS A 84 -23.94 10.32 0.73
CA LYS A 84 -25.07 9.39 0.89
C LYS A 84 -25.67 9.09 -0.48
N GLY A 85 -25.91 7.81 -0.79
CA GLY A 85 -26.47 7.47 -2.08
C GLY A 85 -26.88 6.01 -2.24
N SER A 86 -27.42 5.71 -3.40
CA SER A 86 -27.74 4.36 -3.86
C SER A 86 -27.03 4.09 -5.19
N ALA A 87 -25.94 3.33 -5.13
CA ALA A 87 -25.25 2.90 -6.35
C ALA A 87 -26.15 2.01 -7.22
N PHE A 88 -27.13 1.31 -6.63
CA PHE A 88 -28.09 0.50 -7.36
C PHE A 88 -29.00 1.36 -8.24
N ASN A 89 -29.55 2.44 -7.68
CA ASN A 89 -30.40 3.36 -8.45
C ASN A 89 -29.59 4.11 -9.52
N ALA A 90 -28.38 4.53 -9.17
CA ALA A 90 -27.50 5.23 -10.12
C ALA A 90 -27.06 4.37 -11.32
N LEU A 91 -27.03 3.05 -11.17
CA LEU A 91 -26.67 2.10 -12.24
C LEU A 91 -27.86 1.56 -13.01
N ALA A 92 -29.10 1.91 -12.64
CA ALA A 92 -30.29 1.40 -13.28
C ALA A 92 -30.41 1.92 -14.73
N ASP A 93 -30.91 1.08 -15.63
CA ASP A 93 -31.24 1.49 -16.99
C ASP A 93 -32.29 2.61 -16.97
N GLY A 94 -31.92 3.80 -17.47
CA GLY A 94 -32.78 4.99 -17.45
C GLY A 94 -32.74 5.78 -16.13
N ALA A 95 -31.69 5.61 -15.30
CA ALA A 95 -31.47 6.41 -14.12
C ALA A 95 -31.60 7.92 -14.41
N SER A 96 -32.30 8.63 -13.54
CA SER A 96 -32.50 10.07 -13.65
C SER A 96 -31.23 10.83 -13.17
N ALA A 97 -31.18 12.14 -13.42
CA ALA A 97 -30.11 12.99 -12.88
C ALA A 97 -30.13 13.04 -11.34
N GLU A 98 -31.27 12.80 -10.70
CA GLU A 98 -31.42 12.71 -9.25
C GLU A 98 -30.79 11.41 -8.71
N ASP A 99 -30.99 10.29 -9.42
CA ASP A 99 -30.40 9.00 -9.06
C ASP A 99 -28.87 9.01 -9.18
N THR A 100 -28.30 9.75 -10.12
CA THR A 100 -26.84 9.84 -10.35
C THR A 100 -26.17 10.96 -9.55
N ALA A 101 -26.91 11.89 -8.96
CA ALA A 101 -26.37 13.07 -8.26
C ALA A 101 -25.38 12.72 -7.15
N CYS A 102 -25.60 11.61 -6.42
CA CYS A 102 -24.67 11.14 -5.38
C CYS A 102 -23.30 10.69 -5.94
N ILE A 103 -23.25 10.23 -7.17
CA ILE A 103 -22.00 9.86 -7.84
C ILE A 103 -21.27 11.11 -8.33
N ASP A 104 -22.01 12.07 -8.90
CA ASP A 104 -21.43 13.37 -9.30
C ASP A 104 -20.86 14.11 -8.07
N GLU A 105 -21.58 14.10 -6.94
CA GLU A 105 -21.10 14.66 -5.68
C GLU A 105 -19.83 13.93 -5.18
N LEU A 106 -19.80 12.60 -5.24
CA LEU A 106 -18.61 11.81 -4.87
C LEU A 106 -17.39 12.23 -5.69
N LEU A 107 -17.54 12.36 -7.01
CA LEU A 107 -16.45 12.78 -7.90
C LEU A 107 -15.99 14.22 -7.59
N ASP A 108 -16.92 15.13 -7.40
CA ASP A 108 -16.64 16.51 -7.04
C ASP A 108 -15.90 16.64 -5.69
N VAL A 109 -16.28 15.81 -4.72
CA VAL A 109 -15.62 15.77 -3.40
C VAL A 109 -14.24 15.15 -3.52
N MET A 110 -14.07 14.10 -4.32
CA MET A 110 -12.75 13.49 -4.57
C MET A 110 -11.77 14.53 -5.14
N ASP A 111 -12.19 15.30 -6.14
CA ASP A 111 -11.34 16.30 -6.79
C ASP A 111 -10.95 17.46 -5.86
N LYS A 112 -11.77 17.76 -4.84
CA LYS A 112 -11.54 18.84 -3.89
C LYS A 112 -10.81 18.41 -2.62
N TYR A 113 -11.07 17.18 -2.16
CA TYR A 113 -10.58 16.68 -0.87
C TYR A 113 -9.23 15.98 -0.96
N PHE A 114 -8.99 15.22 -2.02
CA PHE A 114 -7.69 14.59 -2.22
C PHE A 114 -6.74 15.58 -2.88
N ALA A 115 -5.62 15.88 -2.19
CA ALA A 115 -4.56 16.66 -2.80
C ALA A 115 -3.88 15.85 -3.92
N ASP A 116 -3.45 16.54 -4.98
CA ASP A 116 -2.59 15.93 -5.99
C ASP A 116 -1.35 15.34 -5.30
N PRO A 117 -1.04 14.05 -5.51
CA PRO A 117 0.12 13.45 -4.88
C PRO A 117 1.40 14.07 -5.41
N ASP A 118 2.34 14.34 -4.50
CA ASP A 118 3.69 14.77 -4.87
C ASP A 118 4.41 13.58 -5.54
N ARG A 119 4.47 13.63 -6.85
CA ARG A 119 5.08 12.58 -7.67
C ARG A 119 6.58 12.85 -7.80
N ALA A 120 7.40 11.96 -7.26
CA ALA A 120 8.85 12.04 -7.30
C ALA A 120 9.41 11.72 -8.71
N ALA A 121 8.94 12.41 -9.75
CA ALA A 121 9.32 12.19 -11.15
C ALA A 121 10.77 12.56 -11.43
N ASP A 122 11.34 13.52 -10.70
CA ASP A 122 12.72 13.99 -10.88
C ASP A 122 13.78 13.03 -10.29
N LEU A 123 13.37 12.01 -9.54
CA LEU A 123 14.27 11.01 -8.98
C LEU A 123 14.58 9.89 -10.00
N PRO A 124 15.67 9.13 -9.81
CA PRO A 124 15.94 7.96 -10.63
C PRO A 124 14.79 6.95 -10.59
N PHE A 125 14.41 6.39 -11.75
CA PHE A 125 13.33 5.42 -11.88
C PHE A 125 13.46 4.26 -10.90
N LEU A 126 12.35 3.91 -10.25
CA LEU A 126 12.19 2.73 -9.42
C LEU A 126 10.73 2.25 -9.44
N MET A 127 10.55 0.96 -9.71
CA MET A 127 9.25 0.28 -9.68
C MET A 127 9.36 -1.05 -8.92
N PRO A 128 8.70 -1.22 -7.77
CA PRO A 128 8.55 -2.51 -7.10
C PRO A 128 7.75 -3.49 -7.96
N ILE A 129 8.21 -4.73 -8.07
CA ILE A 129 7.53 -5.78 -8.83
C ILE A 129 6.45 -6.40 -7.95
N GLU A 130 5.20 -6.33 -8.41
CA GLU A 130 4.02 -6.89 -7.74
C GLU A 130 3.65 -8.26 -8.28
N ASP A 131 3.69 -8.41 -9.60
CA ASP A 131 3.36 -9.67 -10.25
C ASP A 131 4.19 -9.88 -11.52
N VAL A 132 4.28 -11.15 -11.96
CA VAL A 132 5.08 -11.56 -13.12
C VAL A 132 4.26 -12.46 -14.02
N PHE A 133 4.08 -12.04 -15.25
CA PHE A 133 3.32 -12.76 -16.27
C PHE A 133 4.20 -13.15 -17.44
N THR A 134 3.83 -14.21 -18.13
CA THR A 134 4.39 -14.55 -19.44
C THR A 134 3.32 -14.34 -20.50
N ILE A 135 3.63 -13.54 -21.50
CA ILE A 135 2.77 -13.37 -22.68
C ILE A 135 3.35 -14.18 -23.82
N SER A 136 2.57 -15.15 -24.33
CA SER A 136 2.98 -16.01 -25.42
C SER A 136 3.44 -15.19 -26.63
N GLY A 137 4.64 -15.44 -27.12
CA GLY A 137 5.23 -14.73 -28.27
C GLY A 137 5.75 -13.33 -27.99
N ARG A 138 5.57 -12.78 -26.78
CA ARG A 138 6.09 -11.44 -26.41
C ARG A 138 7.19 -11.48 -25.34
N GLY A 139 7.09 -12.39 -24.34
CA GLY A 139 8.08 -12.54 -23.27
C GLY A 139 7.51 -12.32 -21.87
N THR A 140 8.38 -11.93 -20.95
CA THR A 140 8.02 -11.71 -19.54
C THR A 140 7.59 -10.26 -19.31
N VAL A 141 6.42 -10.10 -18.70
CA VAL A 141 5.87 -8.82 -18.25
C VAL A 141 5.87 -8.80 -16.73
N VAL A 142 6.35 -7.71 -16.17
CA VAL A 142 6.24 -7.42 -14.74
C VAL A 142 5.29 -6.26 -14.53
N THR A 143 4.46 -6.33 -13.49
CA THR A 143 3.55 -5.25 -13.13
C THR A 143 3.94 -4.62 -11.81
N GLY A 144 3.63 -3.35 -11.66
CA GLY A 144 3.84 -2.59 -10.43
C GLY A 144 3.47 -1.13 -10.59
N ARG A 145 3.42 -0.43 -9.46
CA ARG A 145 3.34 1.03 -9.46
C ARG A 145 4.73 1.62 -9.49
N ILE A 146 4.97 2.57 -10.37
CA ILE A 146 6.22 3.34 -10.40
C ILE A 146 6.28 4.18 -9.11
N GLU A 147 7.25 3.90 -8.24
CA GLU A 147 7.43 4.57 -6.96
C GLU A 147 8.04 5.96 -7.16
N ARG A 148 9.00 6.08 -8.10
CA ARG A 148 9.69 7.32 -8.42
C ARG A 148 10.29 7.29 -9.83
N GLY A 149 10.55 8.47 -10.37
CA GLY A 149 11.21 8.68 -11.65
C GLY A 149 10.31 8.45 -12.87
N ILE A 150 10.92 8.47 -14.01
CA ILE A 150 10.31 8.23 -15.31
C ILE A 150 11.10 7.12 -16.00
N VAL A 151 10.41 6.26 -16.74
CA VAL A 151 11.00 5.22 -17.57
C VAL A 151 10.47 5.31 -18.98
N HIS A 152 11.38 5.14 -19.96
CA HIS A 152 11.05 5.20 -21.39
C HIS A 152 11.15 3.82 -22.06
N MET A 153 10.45 3.69 -23.19
CA MET A 153 10.67 2.55 -24.09
C MET A 153 12.13 2.46 -24.53
N ASN A 154 12.66 1.25 -24.59
CA ASN A 154 14.05 0.90 -24.92
C ASN A 154 15.10 1.37 -23.90
N GLU A 155 14.69 1.80 -22.72
CA GLU A 155 15.60 2.14 -21.63
C GLU A 155 16.16 0.88 -20.95
N GLU A 156 17.47 0.91 -20.59
CA GLU A 156 18.11 -0.13 -19.78
C GLU A 156 17.72 0.06 -18.32
N VAL A 157 17.25 -1.01 -17.69
CA VAL A 157 16.93 -1.08 -16.26
C VAL A 157 17.62 -2.28 -15.61
N GLU A 158 17.69 -2.26 -14.29
CA GLU A 158 18.28 -3.31 -13.50
C GLU A 158 17.23 -3.94 -12.57
N ILE A 159 17.17 -5.27 -12.54
CA ILE A 159 16.36 -6.06 -11.59
C ILE A 159 17.21 -6.24 -10.35
N ILE A 160 16.72 -5.77 -9.18
CA ILE A 160 17.52 -5.69 -7.95
C ILE A 160 16.76 -6.35 -6.79
N GLY A 161 17.51 -7.08 -5.96
CA GLY A 161 17.03 -7.72 -4.73
C GLY A 161 16.76 -9.22 -4.92
N ILE A 162 16.76 -9.96 -3.80
CA ILE A 162 16.50 -11.40 -3.63
C ILE A 162 17.51 -12.29 -4.37
N THR A 163 17.73 -12.07 -5.66
CA THR A 163 18.68 -12.79 -6.52
C THR A 163 19.79 -11.82 -6.99
N PRO A 164 20.89 -12.32 -7.58
CA PRO A 164 21.90 -11.45 -8.18
C PRO A 164 21.29 -10.47 -9.19
N ASN A 165 21.76 -9.24 -9.17
CA ASN A 165 21.27 -8.18 -10.06
C ASN A 165 21.39 -8.58 -11.54
N GLN A 166 20.40 -8.23 -12.33
CA GLN A 166 20.36 -8.50 -13.78
C GLN A 166 19.92 -7.23 -14.52
N LYS A 167 20.61 -6.93 -15.61
CA LYS A 167 20.25 -5.84 -16.52
C LYS A 167 19.31 -6.34 -17.61
N THR A 168 18.36 -5.52 -17.99
CA THR A 168 17.44 -5.78 -19.09
C THR A 168 17.02 -4.48 -19.75
N VAL A 169 16.27 -4.57 -20.85
CA VAL A 169 15.74 -3.43 -21.57
C VAL A 169 14.21 -3.52 -21.59
N ILE A 170 13.55 -2.42 -21.34
CA ILE A 170 12.09 -2.32 -21.44
C ILE A 170 11.71 -2.22 -22.91
N THR A 171 10.92 -3.17 -23.40
CA THR A 171 10.48 -3.23 -24.81
C THR A 171 9.01 -2.90 -25.00
N GLY A 172 8.28 -2.68 -23.92
CA GLY A 172 6.89 -2.25 -23.94
C GLY A 172 6.45 -1.72 -22.58
N ILE A 173 5.64 -0.68 -22.60
CA ILE A 173 4.98 -0.08 -21.43
C ILE A 173 3.50 -0.08 -21.71
N GLU A 174 2.70 -0.65 -20.83
CA GLU A 174 1.26 -0.76 -20.99
C GLU A 174 0.52 -0.36 -19.72
N MET A 175 -0.50 0.47 -19.86
CA MET A 175 -1.41 0.86 -18.77
C MET A 175 -2.85 0.85 -19.30
N PHE A 176 -3.77 0.17 -18.60
CA PHE A 176 -5.19 0.06 -18.99
C PHE A 176 -5.41 -0.37 -20.45
N ASN A 177 -4.66 -1.39 -20.91
CA ASN A 177 -4.67 -1.89 -22.29
C ASN A 177 -4.24 -0.84 -23.35
N LYS A 178 -3.51 0.20 -22.95
CA LYS A 178 -2.93 1.19 -23.85
C LYS A 178 -1.40 1.13 -23.79
N LEU A 179 -0.78 1.12 -24.96
CA LEU A 179 0.69 1.22 -25.07
C LEU A 179 1.10 2.68 -24.84
N LEU A 180 2.16 2.85 -24.06
CA LEU A 180 2.73 4.15 -23.71
C LEU A 180 4.18 4.22 -24.17
N ASP A 181 4.66 5.43 -24.48
CA ASP A 181 6.06 5.68 -24.79
C ASP A 181 6.90 5.83 -23.52
N GLN A 182 6.28 6.24 -22.43
CA GLN A 182 6.89 6.38 -21.10
C GLN A 182 5.90 6.04 -19.99
N GLY A 183 6.43 5.72 -18.81
CA GLY A 183 5.69 5.65 -17.55
C GLY A 183 6.34 6.54 -16.51
N GLU A 184 5.56 7.15 -15.62
CA GLU A 184 6.04 8.07 -14.60
C GLU A 184 5.60 7.70 -13.18
N ALA A 185 6.24 8.28 -12.18
CA ALA A 185 5.91 8.07 -10.77
C ALA A 185 4.40 8.19 -10.53
N GLY A 186 3.82 7.18 -9.87
CA GLY A 186 2.39 7.06 -9.62
C GLY A 186 1.63 6.16 -10.61
N ASP A 187 2.17 5.88 -11.79
CA ASP A 187 1.52 5.02 -12.78
C ASP A 187 1.59 3.54 -12.37
N ASN A 188 0.47 2.83 -12.55
CA ASN A 188 0.43 1.38 -12.48
C ASN A 188 0.62 0.80 -13.88
N VAL A 189 1.76 0.19 -14.13
CA VAL A 189 2.15 -0.24 -15.48
C VAL A 189 2.54 -1.72 -15.54
N GLY A 190 2.38 -2.29 -16.73
CA GLY A 190 3.01 -3.53 -17.14
C GLY A 190 4.24 -3.21 -18.00
N LEU A 191 5.41 -3.70 -17.61
CA LEU A 191 6.65 -3.50 -18.33
C LEU A 191 7.11 -4.82 -18.96
N LEU A 192 7.27 -4.83 -20.28
CA LEU A 192 7.78 -5.97 -21.04
C LEU A 192 9.31 -5.96 -21.02
N LEU A 193 9.91 -7.04 -20.54
CA LEU A 193 11.36 -7.17 -20.34
C LEU A 193 11.99 -8.01 -21.45
N ARG A 194 13.12 -7.54 -22.00
CA ARG A 194 13.87 -8.25 -23.03
C ARG A 194 14.76 -9.34 -22.43
N GLY A 195 14.62 -10.58 -22.93
CA GLY A 195 15.53 -11.67 -22.61
C GLY A 195 15.50 -12.15 -21.15
N ILE A 196 14.45 -11.83 -20.41
CA ILE A 196 14.24 -12.30 -19.06
C ILE A 196 13.16 -13.38 -19.08
N ASP A 197 13.49 -14.55 -18.59
CA ASP A 197 12.50 -15.63 -18.37
C ASP A 197 11.73 -15.38 -17.07
N LYS A 198 10.51 -15.90 -16.98
CA LYS A 198 9.67 -15.78 -15.77
C LYS A 198 10.37 -16.25 -14.49
N ALA A 199 11.25 -17.25 -14.60
CA ALA A 199 12.04 -17.76 -13.47
C ALA A 199 13.18 -16.82 -13.03
N GLY A 200 13.57 -15.86 -13.87
CA GLY A 200 14.65 -14.89 -13.61
C GLY A 200 14.19 -13.65 -12.86
N VAL A 201 12.89 -13.48 -12.66
CA VAL A 201 12.31 -12.31 -11.99
C VAL A 201 11.14 -12.74 -11.09
N GLN A 202 11.00 -12.11 -9.94
CA GLN A 202 9.94 -12.44 -9.00
C GLN A 202 9.44 -11.23 -8.23
N ARG A 203 8.24 -11.37 -7.68
CA ARG A 203 7.65 -10.39 -6.76
C ARG A 203 8.62 -10.09 -5.60
N GLY A 204 8.72 -8.82 -5.25
CA GLY A 204 9.58 -8.33 -4.18
C GLY A 204 10.93 -7.79 -4.63
N GLN A 205 11.34 -8.08 -5.86
CA GLN A 205 12.41 -7.36 -6.52
C GLN A 205 11.92 -5.99 -6.98
N VAL A 206 12.84 -5.11 -7.36
CA VAL A 206 12.53 -3.83 -8.01
C VAL A 206 13.16 -3.75 -9.39
N LEU A 207 12.51 -3.03 -10.29
CA LEU A 207 13.15 -2.48 -11.48
C LEU A 207 13.63 -1.08 -11.14
N ALA A 208 14.88 -0.77 -11.43
CA ALA A 208 15.43 0.55 -11.16
C ALA A 208 16.39 0.99 -12.28
N LYS A 209 16.67 2.30 -12.33
CA LYS A 209 17.77 2.81 -13.15
C LYS A 209 19.07 2.18 -12.68
N PRO A 210 19.92 1.66 -13.60
CA PRO A 210 21.15 0.98 -13.22
C PRO A 210 22.02 1.79 -12.26
N GLY A 211 22.42 1.16 -11.13
CA GLY A 211 23.26 1.78 -10.11
C GLY A 211 22.59 2.83 -9.23
N SER A 212 21.26 3.01 -9.31
CA SER A 212 20.53 4.01 -8.50
C SER A 212 20.11 3.53 -7.12
N ILE A 213 20.10 2.23 -6.90
CA ILE A 213 19.78 1.59 -5.61
C ILE A 213 20.57 0.28 -5.48
N ASN A 214 20.87 -0.14 -4.27
CA ASN A 214 21.60 -1.39 -4.00
C ASN A 214 20.77 -2.36 -3.15
N PRO A 215 21.02 -3.67 -3.28
CA PRO A 215 20.44 -4.66 -2.39
C PRO A 215 21.20 -4.73 -1.07
N HIS A 216 20.47 -4.84 0.05
CA HIS A 216 21.02 -4.86 1.39
C HIS A 216 20.33 -5.91 2.26
N THR A 217 21.07 -6.47 3.21
CA THR A 217 20.55 -7.47 4.17
C THR A 217 20.46 -6.94 5.59
N LYS A 218 21.20 -5.88 5.95
CA LYS A 218 21.30 -5.41 7.33
C LYS A 218 21.06 -3.90 7.42
N PHE A 219 20.18 -3.53 8.34
CA PHE A 219 19.77 -2.13 8.51
C PHE A 219 19.50 -1.80 9.99
N GLU A 220 19.60 -0.53 10.34
CA GLU A 220 19.00 0.04 11.55
C GLU A 220 17.64 0.64 11.16
N GLY A 221 16.62 0.42 11.98
CA GLY A 221 15.30 1.01 11.79
C GLY A 221 14.70 1.53 13.08
N GLN A 222 13.98 2.64 12.98
CA GLN A 222 13.10 3.11 14.06
C GLN A 222 11.77 2.40 13.89
N VAL A 223 11.24 1.78 14.95
CA VAL A 223 9.99 1.02 14.93
C VAL A 223 9.06 1.45 16.04
N TYR A 224 7.78 1.51 15.74
CA TYR A 224 6.69 1.58 16.69
C TYR A 224 5.99 0.22 16.76
N VAL A 225 5.93 -0.36 17.95
CA VAL A 225 5.29 -1.65 18.18
C VAL A 225 3.83 -1.41 18.56
N LEU A 226 2.91 -1.92 17.75
CA LEU A 226 1.47 -1.74 17.95
C LEU A 226 1.05 -2.28 19.31
N SER A 227 0.24 -1.51 20.02
CA SER A 227 -0.39 -1.92 21.26
C SER A 227 -1.43 -3.02 21.04
N LYS A 228 -1.93 -3.61 22.13
CA LYS A 228 -2.99 -4.62 22.07
C LYS A 228 -4.28 -4.05 21.46
N GLU A 229 -4.61 -2.83 21.83
CA GLU A 229 -5.80 -2.09 21.38
C GLU A 229 -5.73 -1.79 19.88
N GLU A 230 -4.52 -1.61 19.33
CA GLU A 230 -4.25 -1.42 17.91
C GLU A 230 -4.14 -2.74 17.11
N GLY A 231 -4.48 -3.88 17.73
CA GLY A 231 -4.41 -5.20 17.09
C GLY A 231 -3.00 -5.81 17.07
N GLY A 232 -2.06 -5.22 17.80
CA GLY A 232 -0.68 -5.68 17.92
C GLY A 232 -0.47 -6.90 18.83
N ARG A 233 0.74 -7.08 19.32
CA ARG A 233 1.12 -8.18 20.22
C ARG A 233 0.57 -7.98 21.63
N HIS A 234 0.45 -9.10 22.36
CA HIS A 234 0.14 -9.11 23.80
C HIS A 234 1.38 -9.29 24.70
N SER A 235 2.51 -9.67 24.10
CA SER A 235 3.75 -9.98 24.82
C SER A 235 4.95 -9.25 24.24
N PRO A 236 5.96 -8.90 25.06
CA PRO A 236 7.18 -8.31 24.57
C PRO A 236 7.95 -9.28 23.67
N PHE A 237 8.92 -8.74 22.91
CA PHE A 237 9.92 -9.54 22.20
C PHE A 237 11.34 -9.14 22.62
N PHE A 238 12.30 -10.01 22.34
CA PHE A 238 13.69 -9.92 22.76
C PHE A 238 14.62 -9.96 21.55
N SER A 239 15.91 -9.67 21.76
CA SER A 239 16.92 -9.93 20.73
C SER A 239 16.90 -11.39 20.28
N GLY A 240 17.07 -11.60 18.97
CA GLY A 240 16.92 -12.91 18.33
C GLY A 240 15.50 -13.22 17.85
N TYR A 241 14.53 -12.32 18.06
CA TYR A 241 13.18 -12.45 17.50
C TYR A 241 13.24 -12.50 15.97
N ARG A 242 12.48 -13.41 15.36
CA ARG A 242 12.51 -13.67 13.91
C ARG A 242 11.13 -13.49 13.26
N PRO A 243 10.69 -12.24 13.05
CA PRO A 243 9.44 -11.95 12.34
C PRO A 243 9.62 -11.96 10.82
N GLN A 244 8.53 -11.65 10.12
CA GLN A 244 8.56 -11.25 8.73
C GLN A 244 8.60 -9.71 8.64
N PHE A 245 9.55 -9.20 7.87
CA PHE A 245 9.62 -7.81 7.48
C PHE A 245 8.93 -7.64 6.13
N TYR A 246 7.97 -6.76 6.06
CA TYR A 246 7.26 -6.43 4.83
C TYR A 246 7.83 -5.14 4.25
N PHE A 247 8.55 -5.27 3.14
CA PHE A 247 9.09 -4.14 2.38
C PHE A 247 8.42 -4.08 1.02
N ARG A 248 7.89 -2.93 0.63
CA ARG A 248 7.22 -2.73 -0.67
C ARG A 248 6.20 -3.84 -0.97
N THR A 249 6.60 -4.85 -1.75
CA THR A 249 5.70 -5.90 -2.25
C THR A 249 5.99 -7.29 -1.69
N THR A 250 6.96 -7.45 -0.77
CA THR A 250 7.37 -8.77 -0.28
C THR A 250 7.55 -8.86 1.22
N ASP A 251 7.33 -10.07 1.74
CA ASP A 251 7.66 -10.47 3.11
C ASP A 251 9.02 -11.18 3.11
N ILE A 252 9.94 -10.75 3.96
CA ILE A 252 11.23 -11.41 4.16
C ILE A 252 11.45 -11.70 5.64
N THR A 253 11.79 -12.93 5.97
CA THR A 253 12.19 -13.28 7.33
C THR A 253 13.50 -12.59 7.68
N GLY A 254 13.56 -12.00 8.86
CA GLY A 254 14.77 -11.40 9.39
C GLY A 254 14.88 -11.60 10.89
N THR A 255 16.09 -11.38 11.41
CA THR A 255 16.37 -11.43 12.84
C THR A 255 16.46 -10.01 13.38
N VAL A 256 15.80 -9.76 14.51
CA VAL A 256 15.86 -8.49 15.24
C VAL A 256 16.94 -8.55 16.31
N THR A 257 17.81 -7.57 16.32
CA THR A 257 18.75 -7.32 17.44
C THR A 257 18.38 -5.98 18.08
N LEU A 258 18.27 -5.97 19.39
CA LEU A 258 17.96 -4.76 20.16
C LEU A 258 19.25 -3.99 20.49
N PRO A 259 19.19 -2.66 20.63
CA PRO A 259 20.34 -1.86 21.06
C PRO A 259 20.87 -2.27 22.42
N ALA A 260 22.14 -1.95 22.69
CA ALA A 260 22.76 -2.20 23.99
C ALA A 260 21.97 -1.50 25.12
N GLY A 261 21.66 -2.25 26.18
CA GLY A 261 20.87 -1.77 27.31
C GLY A 261 19.37 -1.89 27.17
N VAL A 262 18.87 -2.42 26.03
CA VAL A 262 17.45 -2.74 25.83
C VAL A 262 17.28 -4.26 25.87
N ASP A 263 16.73 -4.76 26.97
CA ASP A 263 16.52 -6.21 27.15
C ASP A 263 15.30 -6.72 26.39
N MET A 264 14.24 -5.93 26.32
CA MET A 264 12.99 -6.27 25.67
C MET A 264 12.30 -5.05 25.09
N VAL A 265 11.39 -5.28 24.14
CA VAL A 265 10.48 -4.26 23.57
C VAL A 265 9.04 -4.69 23.82
N LYS A 266 8.24 -3.79 24.36
CA LYS A 266 6.83 -4.03 24.73
C LYS A 266 5.87 -3.47 23.67
N PRO A 267 4.63 -3.99 23.60
CA PRO A 267 3.56 -3.32 22.86
C PRO A 267 3.40 -1.86 23.29
N GLY A 268 3.29 -0.94 22.32
CA GLY A 268 3.25 0.51 22.53
C GLY A 268 4.62 1.21 22.53
N ASP A 269 5.73 0.46 22.54
CA ASP A 269 7.06 1.05 22.55
C ASP A 269 7.47 1.60 21.18
N ASN A 270 8.23 2.70 21.21
CA ASN A 270 8.93 3.25 20.05
C ASN A 270 10.45 3.10 20.30
N THR A 271 11.13 2.31 19.47
CA THR A 271 12.53 1.95 19.68
C THR A 271 13.30 1.77 18.39
N LYS A 272 14.61 1.77 18.50
CA LYS A 272 15.51 1.35 17.42
C LYS A 272 15.70 -0.16 17.43
N ILE A 273 15.81 -0.74 16.25
CA ILE A 273 16.18 -2.14 16.05
C ILE A 273 17.26 -2.25 14.98
N ILE A 274 18.04 -3.32 15.04
CA ILE A 274 18.86 -3.78 13.93
C ILE A 274 18.15 -5.00 13.33
N GLY A 275 17.79 -4.89 12.06
CA GLY A 275 17.21 -5.98 11.28
C GLY A 275 18.26 -6.63 10.40
N GLU A 276 18.32 -7.97 10.40
CA GLU A 276 19.15 -8.76 9.49
C GLU A 276 18.29 -9.75 8.71
N LEU A 277 18.15 -9.50 7.40
CA LEU A 277 17.28 -10.24 6.50
C LEU A 277 17.99 -11.47 5.94
N ILE A 278 17.22 -12.55 5.68
CA ILE A 278 17.76 -13.79 5.09
C ILE A 278 18.08 -13.66 3.59
N HIS A 279 17.52 -12.66 2.91
CA HIS A 279 17.80 -12.33 1.51
C HIS A 279 17.98 -10.83 1.35
N PRO A 280 18.83 -10.37 0.43
CA PRO A 280 18.99 -8.96 0.15
C PRO A 280 17.75 -8.39 -0.53
N ILE A 281 17.38 -7.15 -0.17
CA ILE A 281 16.32 -6.38 -0.86
C ILE A 281 16.87 -5.02 -1.27
N ALA A 282 16.32 -4.46 -2.33
CA ALA A 282 16.60 -3.08 -2.72
C ALA A 282 16.15 -2.12 -1.60
N MET A 283 17.10 -1.41 -0.98
CA MET A 283 16.84 -0.63 0.22
C MET A 283 17.54 0.73 0.16
N ASP A 284 16.79 1.76 0.53
CA ASP A 284 17.30 3.11 0.76
C ASP A 284 17.00 3.54 2.19
N LYS A 285 17.76 4.50 2.71
CA LYS A 285 17.43 5.22 3.94
C LYS A 285 16.08 5.92 3.77
N GLY A 286 15.23 5.81 4.78
CA GLY A 286 13.87 6.34 4.72
C GLY A 286 12.81 5.33 4.25
N LEU A 287 13.21 4.15 3.76
CA LEU A 287 12.27 3.12 3.34
C LEU A 287 11.42 2.66 4.52
N LYS A 288 10.10 2.74 4.37
CA LYS A 288 9.13 2.26 5.36
C LYS A 288 9.00 0.74 5.28
N PHE A 289 8.74 0.12 6.43
CA PHE A 289 8.46 -1.31 6.52
C PHE A 289 7.45 -1.62 7.61
N ALA A 290 6.79 -2.77 7.48
CA ALA A 290 5.99 -3.35 8.53
C ALA A 290 6.65 -4.62 9.06
N VAL A 291 6.47 -4.89 10.36
CA VAL A 291 6.87 -6.16 10.99
C VAL A 291 5.62 -6.99 11.21
N ARG A 292 5.66 -8.24 10.77
CA ARG A 292 4.49 -9.14 10.75
C ARG A 292 4.77 -10.45 11.45
N GLU A 293 3.74 -10.96 12.14
CA GLU A 293 3.75 -12.26 12.80
C GLU A 293 2.39 -12.93 12.58
N GLY A 294 2.40 -14.19 12.13
CA GLY A 294 1.17 -14.96 11.90
C GLY A 294 0.14 -14.28 10.97
N GLY A 295 0.61 -13.48 9.99
CA GLY A 295 -0.25 -12.74 9.07
C GLY A 295 -0.76 -11.39 9.58
N ARG A 296 -0.43 -10.98 10.82
CA ARG A 296 -0.81 -9.69 11.41
C ARG A 296 0.38 -8.73 11.44
N THR A 297 0.11 -7.45 11.21
CA THR A 297 1.10 -6.39 11.45
C THR A 297 1.20 -6.16 12.95
N ILE A 298 2.42 -6.20 13.47
CA ILE A 298 2.71 -6.02 14.91
C ILE A 298 3.57 -4.79 15.19
N ALA A 299 4.22 -4.26 14.18
CA ALA A 299 4.98 -3.02 14.27
C ALA A 299 5.10 -2.38 12.90
N SER A 300 5.30 -1.08 12.87
CA SER A 300 5.67 -0.31 11.68
C SER A 300 6.97 0.44 11.94
N GLY A 301 7.76 0.64 10.90
CA GLY A 301 9.04 1.31 11.05
C GLY A 301 9.58 1.92 9.77
N GLN A 302 10.72 2.57 9.90
CA GLN A 302 11.46 3.19 8.82
C GLN A 302 12.94 2.91 8.96
N VAL A 303 13.60 2.62 7.83
CA VAL A 303 15.06 2.43 7.78
C VAL A 303 15.76 3.75 8.07
N THR A 304 16.57 3.78 9.12
CA THR A 304 17.34 4.96 9.51
C THR A 304 18.78 4.91 9.02
N GLU A 305 19.35 3.70 8.91
CA GLU A 305 20.71 3.49 8.42
C GLU A 305 20.85 2.12 7.76
N ILE A 306 21.66 2.03 6.72
CA ILE A 306 22.01 0.79 6.02
C ILE A 306 23.38 0.34 6.56
N LEU A 307 23.46 -0.92 7.01
CA LEU A 307 24.65 -1.45 7.67
C LEU A 307 25.42 -2.45 6.81
N ALA A 308 24.74 -3.19 5.91
CA ALA A 308 25.35 -4.11 4.95
C ALA A 308 24.37 -4.50 3.80
#